data_a96bad26f9c1eff17f50d9a0810f1b46
#
_entry.id   a96bad26f9c1eff17f50d9a0810f1b46
#
_cell.length_a   1.000
_cell.length_b   1.000
_cell.length_c   1.000
_cell.angle_alpha   90.00
_cell.angle_beta   90.00
_cell.angle_gamma   90.00
#
_symmetry.space_group_name_H-M   'P 1'
#
loop_
_entity.id
_entity.type
_entity.pdbx_description
1 polymer ?
#
loop_
_entity_poly.entity_id
_entity_poly.type
_entity_poly.pdbx_seq_one_letter_code
_entity_poly.pdbx_strand_id
1 'polypeptide(L)'
;MRTISVILGGALAAAFTAAVLAQEPRLVSEDMMVPSDPGIEVFVRNKRPADMTTFRPERIVLFVHGSTYPAHTGFDLKLGGMSWMDYIASRGYDVYLLDIRGFGKSTRPKEMAEKPEANPPIVRGDAALKDIAAVADMIRKRRNIPRLALIGHSWGTALMATYATQHPDLVERVVLYAPVWVRETPSPIRAGAGPLGAYRTATVEQTRTRRFNGIPEDKKADIFPPGWFEAWADATWATDPVGAKMNPPVIRAPNGSMQDSIDYWSAGKPYFDPAKITAPVLLVHGEWDRDTPRYMSQALFPLLVNSPGKRYVELAEGTHAMYMEKNRLKLFEAVQAFLDESGRS
;
A
#
# COMPACT_ATOMS: atom_id res chain seq x y z
N MET A 1 -6.24 61.39 64.96
CA MET A 1 -5.67 60.10 64.54
C MET A 1 -6.26 59.79 63.14
N ARG A 2 -5.47 59.96 62.09
CA ARG A 2 -5.87 59.70 60.68
C ARG A 2 -5.16 58.40 60.22
N THR A 3 -5.97 57.37 59.93
CA THR A 3 -5.53 56.08 59.43
C THR A 3 -5.34 56.18 57.89
N ILE A 4 -4.14 55.93 57.42
CA ILE A 4 -3.81 55.83 55.99
C ILE A 4 -3.91 54.39 55.56
N SER A 5 -4.84 54.10 54.65
CA SER A 5 -5.01 52.78 54.00
C SER A 5 -4.15 52.78 52.73
N VAL A 6 -3.14 51.89 52.67
CA VAL A 6 -2.34 51.62 51.46
C VAL A 6 -3.02 50.52 50.67
N ILE A 7 -3.43 50.82 49.44
CA ILE A 7 -3.94 49.83 48.46
C ILE A 7 -2.76 49.36 47.64
N LEU A 8 -2.36 48.09 47.81
CA LEU A 8 -1.44 47.37 46.93
C LEU A 8 -2.18 46.90 45.69
N GLY A 9 -1.94 47.53 44.56
CA GLY A 9 -2.38 47.04 43.27
C GLY A 9 -1.44 45.95 42.73
N GLY A 10 -1.88 44.72 42.72
CA GLY A 10 -1.20 43.62 42.05
C GLY A 10 -1.51 43.63 40.56
N ALA A 11 -0.54 43.87 39.71
CA ALA A 11 -0.65 43.67 38.26
C ALA A 11 -0.44 42.19 37.93
N LEU A 12 -1.54 41.55 37.50
CA LEU A 12 -1.47 40.20 36.94
C LEU A 12 -0.99 40.30 35.50
N ALA A 13 0.24 39.92 35.24
CA ALA A 13 0.79 39.75 33.88
C ALA A 13 0.25 38.43 33.29
N ALA A 14 -0.73 38.49 32.42
CA ALA A 14 -1.17 37.33 31.63
C ALA A 14 -0.15 37.04 30.55
N ALA A 15 0.64 36.00 30.73
CA ALA A 15 1.51 35.47 29.69
C ALA A 15 0.66 34.73 28.65
N PHE A 16 0.38 35.33 27.51
CA PHE A 16 -0.15 34.66 26.32
C PHE A 16 0.97 33.80 25.72
N THR A 17 0.98 32.51 25.99
CA THR A 17 1.72 31.53 25.20
C THR A 17 1.00 31.38 23.86
N ALA A 18 1.49 32.06 22.83
CA ALA A 18 1.09 31.80 21.46
C ALA A 18 1.51 30.36 21.11
N ALA A 19 0.54 29.46 21.01
CA ALA A 19 0.76 28.16 20.41
C ALA A 19 1.15 28.42 18.95
N VAL A 20 2.43 28.23 18.61
CA VAL A 20 2.89 28.19 17.23
C VAL A 20 2.21 26.96 16.62
N LEU A 21 1.15 27.17 15.86
CA LEU A 21 0.61 26.13 15.00
C LEU A 21 1.73 25.75 14.04
N ALA A 22 2.33 24.58 14.25
CA ALA A 22 3.34 24.06 13.35
C ALA A 22 2.67 23.96 11.97
N GLN A 23 3.13 24.76 11.03
CA GLN A 23 2.67 24.74 9.65
C GLN A 23 2.97 23.36 9.07
N GLU A 24 1.97 22.70 8.48
CA GLU A 24 2.20 21.42 7.82
C GLU A 24 3.36 21.55 6.82
N PRO A 25 4.31 20.61 6.80
CA PRO A 25 5.46 20.70 5.93
C PRO A 25 5.02 20.71 4.47
N ARG A 26 5.56 21.64 3.68
CA ARG A 26 5.37 21.65 2.24
C ARG A 26 5.96 20.36 1.66
N LEU A 27 5.14 19.60 0.93
CA LEU A 27 5.58 18.37 0.26
C LEU A 27 6.00 18.67 -1.17
N VAL A 28 7.04 17.96 -1.64
CA VAL A 28 7.42 17.87 -3.06
C VAL A 28 7.11 16.48 -3.57
N SER A 29 6.69 16.41 -4.84
CA SER A 29 6.39 15.15 -5.54
C SER A 29 7.20 15.09 -6.83
N GLU A 30 7.77 13.92 -7.14
CA GLU A 30 8.56 13.66 -8.32
C GLU A 30 8.16 12.32 -8.94
N ASP A 31 7.84 12.33 -10.22
CA ASP A 31 7.55 11.12 -11.01
C ASP A 31 8.79 10.74 -11.81
N MET A 32 9.10 9.44 -11.90
CA MET A 32 10.26 8.92 -12.65
C MET A 32 9.93 7.56 -13.26
N MET A 33 10.67 7.22 -14.34
CA MET A 33 10.65 5.88 -14.90
C MET A 33 11.96 5.18 -14.55
N VAL A 34 11.87 3.97 -14.02
CA VAL A 34 13.02 3.18 -13.56
C VAL A 34 13.16 1.95 -14.45
N PRO A 35 14.29 1.78 -15.16
CA PRO A 35 14.54 0.57 -15.93
C PRO A 35 14.56 -0.68 -15.04
N SER A 36 13.91 -1.75 -15.53
CA SER A 36 13.89 -3.09 -14.92
C SER A 36 14.48 -4.13 -15.89
N ASP A 37 13.67 -5.03 -16.45
CA ASP A 37 14.13 -5.92 -17.53
C ASP A 37 14.28 -5.14 -18.86
N PRO A 38 15.02 -5.67 -19.87
CA PRO A 38 15.12 -5.04 -21.19
C PRO A 38 13.77 -4.66 -21.80
N GLY A 39 13.60 -3.38 -22.12
CA GLY A 39 12.35 -2.83 -22.67
C GLY A 39 11.24 -2.60 -21.65
N ILE A 40 11.51 -2.78 -20.37
CA ILE A 40 10.56 -2.52 -19.27
C ILE A 40 11.06 -1.36 -18.41
N GLU A 41 10.23 -0.34 -18.30
CA GLU A 41 10.38 0.77 -17.36
C GLU A 41 9.18 0.80 -16.42
N VAL A 42 9.43 0.92 -15.14
CA VAL A 42 8.39 0.98 -14.10
C VAL A 42 8.25 2.42 -13.59
N PHE A 43 7.01 2.86 -13.50
CA PHE A 43 6.68 4.15 -12.94
C PHE A 43 6.89 4.16 -11.44
N VAL A 44 7.58 5.19 -10.96
CA VAL A 44 7.84 5.44 -9.54
C VAL A 44 7.46 6.88 -9.22
N ARG A 45 6.74 7.08 -8.13
CA ARG A 45 6.52 8.40 -7.53
C ARG A 45 7.26 8.49 -6.22
N ASN A 46 7.99 9.59 -6.02
CA ASN A 46 8.56 9.98 -4.74
C ASN A 46 7.79 11.17 -4.16
N LYS A 47 7.59 11.17 -2.85
CA LYS A 47 7.01 12.30 -2.13
C LYS A 47 7.70 12.45 -0.78
N ARG A 48 8.09 13.69 -0.42
CA ARG A 48 8.81 14.00 0.81
C ARG A 48 8.63 15.47 1.23
N PRO A 49 9.00 15.85 2.47
CA PRO A 49 9.12 17.25 2.85
C PRO A 49 10.12 18.00 1.93
N ALA A 50 9.78 19.22 1.55
CA ALA A 50 10.57 20.01 0.61
C ALA A 50 11.96 20.40 1.17
N ASP A 51 12.07 20.52 2.48
CA ASP A 51 13.27 20.87 3.23
C ASP A 51 14.08 19.65 3.69
N MET A 52 13.65 18.42 3.36
CA MET A 52 14.38 17.21 3.72
C MET A 52 15.70 17.11 2.94
N THR A 53 16.81 17.19 3.66
CA THR A 53 18.18 17.10 3.14
C THR A 53 18.94 15.88 3.64
N THR A 54 18.47 15.25 4.72
CA THR A 54 19.07 14.05 5.31
C THR A 54 18.16 12.84 5.14
N PHE A 55 18.74 11.75 4.64
CA PHE A 55 18.01 10.51 4.35
C PHE A 55 18.56 9.41 5.24
N ARG A 56 17.67 8.75 5.99
CA ARG A 56 17.99 7.66 6.91
C ARG A 56 17.14 6.45 6.60
N PRO A 57 17.68 5.22 6.75
CA PRO A 57 16.96 3.98 6.42
C PRO A 57 15.56 3.88 7.04
N GLU A 58 15.44 4.25 8.31
CA GLU A 58 14.19 4.20 9.08
C GLU A 58 13.14 5.25 8.66
N ARG A 59 13.50 6.19 7.78
CA ARG A 59 12.63 7.25 7.25
C ARG A 59 12.37 7.14 5.76
N ILE A 60 12.67 6.00 5.15
CA ILE A 60 12.44 5.76 3.71
C ILE A 60 11.53 4.56 3.53
N VAL A 61 10.44 4.74 2.77
CA VAL A 61 9.37 3.76 2.60
C VAL A 61 9.08 3.53 1.12
N LEU A 62 8.91 2.26 0.73
CA LEU A 62 8.45 1.85 -0.60
C LEU A 62 7.12 1.11 -0.49
N PHE A 63 6.10 1.61 -1.21
CA PHE A 63 4.78 0.97 -1.35
C PHE A 63 4.69 0.09 -2.60
N VAL A 64 4.07 -1.09 -2.45
CA VAL A 64 3.70 -1.98 -3.56
C VAL A 64 2.23 -2.36 -3.49
N HIS A 65 1.55 -2.24 -4.63
CA HIS A 65 0.11 -2.48 -4.76
C HIS A 65 -0.28 -3.96 -4.85
N GLY A 66 -1.58 -4.22 -4.81
CA GLY A 66 -2.18 -5.54 -4.98
C GLY A 66 -2.34 -5.96 -6.45
N SER A 67 -3.17 -6.97 -6.69
CA SER A 67 -3.25 -7.72 -7.95
C SER A 67 -4.01 -7.04 -9.09
N THR A 68 -4.68 -5.90 -8.87
CA THR A 68 -5.60 -5.34 -9.89
C THR A 68 -5.40 -3.86 -10.17
N TYR A 69 -5.09 -3.05 -9.17
CA TYR A 69 -5.06 -1.59 -9.30
C TYR A 69 -3.67 -1.04 -9.03
N PRO A 70 -3.24 0.02 -9.76
CA PRO A 70 -1.89 0.59 -9.60
C PRO A 70 -1.71 1.32 -8.26
N ALA A 71 -0.46 1.45 -7.85
CA ALA A 71 -0.09 2.07 -6.58
C ALA A 71 -0.45 3.55 -6.52
N HIS A 72 -0.22 4.30 -7.60
CA HIS A 72 -0.39 5.75 -7.58
C HIS A 72 -1.84 6.21 -7.41
N THR A 73 -2.82 5.43 -7.86
CA THR A 73 -4.25 5.71 -7.60
C THR A 73 -4.75 5.09 -6.29
N GLY A 74 -4.04 4.08 -5.76
CA GLY A 74 -4.36 3.49 -4.46
C GLY A 74 -3.81 4.30 -3.29
N PHE A 75 -2.52 4.67 -3.34
CA PHE A 75 -1.84 5.21 -2.16
C PHE A 75 -1.57 6.71 -2.24
N ASP A 76 -1.70 7.33 -3.43
CA ASP A 76 -1.46 8.77 -3.61
C ASP A 76 -2.63 9.55 -4.19
N LEU A 77 -3.82 8.99 -4.23
CA LEU A 77 -5.02 9.76 -4.55
C LEU A 77 -5.50 10.53 -3.32
N LYS A 78 -5.68 11.86 -3.48
CA LYS A 78 -6.14 12.74 -2.40
C LYS A 78 -7.65 12.63 -2.19
N LEU A 79 -8.09 11.65 -1.44
CA LEU A 79 -9.46 11.53 -0.98
C LEU A 79 -9.63 12.37 0.30
N GLY A 80 -10.62 13.27 0.33
CA GLY A 80 -10.80 14.19 1.47
C GLY A 80 -9.56 15.06 1.76
N GLY A 81 -8.85 15.48 0.70
CA GLY A 81 -7.73 16.43 0.78
C GLY A 81 -6.35 15.83 1.05
N MET A 82 -6.24 14.54 1.42
CA MET A 82 -4.97 13.90 1.79
C MET A 82 -4.88 12.47 1.27
N SER A 83 -3.73 12.08 0.74
CA SER A 83 -3.40 10.70 0.38
C SER A 83 -2.65 9.98 1.52
N TRP A 84 -2.51 8.65 1.43
CA TRP A 84 -1.67 7.92 2.38
C TRP A 84 -0.19 8.30 2.26
N MET A 85 0.30 8.53 1.03
CA MET A 85 1.65 9.08 0.83
C MET A 85 1.82 10.45 1.48
N ASP A 86 0.83 11.37 1.33
CA ASP A 86 0.88 12.67 1.99
C ASP A 86 0.96 12.52 3.51
N TYR A 87 0.17 11.61 4.07
CA TYR A 87 0.12 11.36 5.52
C TYR A 87 1.48 10.94 6.09
N ILE A 88 2.18 10.02 5.43
CA ILE A 88 3.48 9.53 5.87
C ILE A 88 4.57 10.58 5.57
N ALA A 89 4.55 11.19 4.38
CA ALA A 89 5.54 12.19 3.98
C ALA A 89 5.51 13.43 4.88
N SER A 90 4.32 13.92 5.27
CA SER A 90 4.18 15.07 6.18
C SER A 90 4.78 14.81 7.58
N ARG A 91 5.05 13.55 7.91
CA ARG A 91 5.69 13.11 9.17
C ARG A 91 7.20 12.87 9.04
N GLY A 92 7.82 13.46 8.01
CA GLY A 92 9.27 13.43 7.83
C GLY A 92 9.81 12.16 7.20
N TYR A 93 9.03 11.56 6.29
CA TYR A 93 9.45 10.40 5.51
C TYR A 93 9.70 10.75 4.05
N ASP A 94 10.64 10.05 3.44
CA ASP A 94 10.86 9.98 2.00
C ASP A 94 10.12 8.76 1.47
N VAL A 95 8.96 9.00 0.86
CA VAL A 95 8.00 7.95 0.49
C VAL A 95 8.04 7.69 -1.00
N TYR A 96 8.14 6.43 -1.36
CA TYR A 96 8.09 5.95 -2.73
C TYR A 96 6.91 5.01 -2.94
N LEU A 97 6.37 4.99 -4.14
CA LEU A 97 5.51 3.93 -4.65
C LEU A 97 5.97 3.53 -6.04
N LEU A 98 5.66 2.31 -6.45
CA LEU A 98 5.83 1.88 -7.83
C LEU A 98 4.55 1.26 -8.36
N ASP A 99 4.27 1.47 -9.65
CA ASP A 99 3.36 0.64 -10.41
C ASP A 99 4.17 -0.51 -11.01
N ILE A 100 3.81 -1.76 -10.70
CA ILE A 100 4.44 -2.94 -11.32
C ILE A 100 4.18 -2.92 -12.83
N ARG A 101 5.08 -3.48 -13.65
CA ARG A 101 4.86 -3.64 -15.10
C ARG A 101 3.45 -4.17 -15.39
N GLY A 102 2.82 -3.66 -16.44
CA GLY A 102 1.44 -4.03 -16.80
C GLY A 102 0.37 -3.26 -16.05
N PHE A 103 0.74 -2.45 -15.04
CA PHE A 103 -0.19 -1.64 -14.26
C PHE A 103 0.12 -0.14 -14.42
N GLY A 104 -0.93 0.68 -14.25
CA GLY A 104 -0.82 2.12 -14.14
C GLY A 104 -0.04 2.77 -15.27
N LYS A 105 1.00 3.52 -14.90
CA LYS A 105 1.88 4.27 -15.82
C LYS A 105 3.12 3.48 -16.26
N SER A 106 3.33 2.26 -15.75
CA SER A 106 4.45 1.41 -16.12
C SER A 106 4.29 0.79 -17.52
N THR A 107 5.39 0.34 -18.10
CA THR A 107 5.38 -0.39 -19.39
C THR A 107 4.40 -1.56 -19.32
N ARG A 108 3.51 -1.63 -20.29
CA ARG A 108 2.65 -2.78 -20.51
C ARG A 108 3.35 -3.81 -21.37
N PRO A 109 3.51 -5.07 -20.91
CA PRO A 109 4.03 -6.16 -21.73
C PRO A 109 3.26 -6.28 -23.06
N LYS A 110 3.95 -6.67 -24.12
CA LYS A 110 3.38 -6.75 -25.48
C LYS A 110 2.12 -7.64 -25.57
N GLU A 111 2.05 -8.66 -24.73
CA GLU A 111 0.93 -9.59 -24.63
C GLU A 111 -0.38 -8.89 -24.21
N MET A 112 -0.29 -7.72 -23.60
CA MET A 112 -1.48 -6.91 -23.28
C MET A 112 -2.05 -6.17 -24.53
N ALA A 113 -1.35 -6.17 -25.65
CA ALA A 113 -1.89 -5.67 -26.92
C ALA A 113 -2.68 -6.73 -27.70
N GLU A 114 -2.57 -7.99 -27.29
CA GLU A 114 -3.23 -9.15 -27.91
C GLU A 114 -4.48 -9.54 -27.14
N LYS A 115 -5.26 -10.52 -27.67
CA LYS A 115 -6.35 -11.13 -26.93
C LYS A 115 -5.78 -11.88 -25.73
N PRO A 116 -6.44 -11.83 -24.56
CA PRO A 116 -5.90 -12.45 -23.34
C PRO A 116 -5.60 -13.93 -23.52
N GLU A 117 -6.44 -14.65 -24.29
CA GLU A 117 -6.33 -16.10 -24.51
C GLU A 117 -5.15 -16.50 -25.41
N ALA A 118 -4.54 -15.55 -26.12
CA ALA A 118 -3.41 -15.82 -27.01
C ALA A 118 -2.11 -16.12 -26.25
N ASN A 119 -2.04 -15.76 -24.99
CA ASN A 119 -0.83 -15.91 -24.18
C ASN A 119 -1.17 -16.44 -22.78
N PRO A 120 -0.24 -17.18 -22.11
CA PRO A 120 -0.41 -17.58 -20.73
C PRO A 120 -0.37 -16.36 -19.78
N PRO A 121 -0.72 -16.55 -18.49
CA PRO A 121 -0.65 -15.48 -17.48
C PRO A 121 0.70 -14.78 -17.42
N ILE A 122 0.71 -13.47 -17.62
CA ILE A 122 1.90 -12.62 -17.57
C ILE A 122 2.06 -11.92 -16.23
N VAL A 123 3.25 -11.39 -15.94
CA VAL A 123 3.60 -10.64 -14.74
C VAL A 123 3.30 -11.45 -13.48
N ARG A 124 3.92 -12.63 -13.42
CA ARG A 124 3.95 -13.44 -12.18
C ARG A 124 4.84 -12.77 -11.14
N GLY A 125 4.85 -13.30 -9.92
CA GLY A 125 5.59 -12.71 -8.83
C GLY A 125 7.10 -12.60 -9.07
N ASP A 126 7.71 -13.49 -9.83
CA ASP A 126 9.12 -13.41 -10.23
C ASP A 126 9.41 -12.17 -11.09
N ALA A 127 8.55 -11.86 -12.05
CA ALA A 127 8.67 -10.64 -12.85
C ALA A 127 8.42 -9.37 -12.02
N ALA A 128 7.43 -9.40 -11.13
CA ALA A 128 7.13 -8.28 -10.23
C ALA A 128 8.26 -8.03 -9.22
N LEU A 129 8.93 -9.08 -8.73
CA LEU A 129 10.08 -8.99 -7.83
C LEU A 129 11.29 -8.32 -8.49
N LYS A 130 11.50 -8.50 -9.81
CA LYS A 130 12.53 -7.76 -10.54
C LYS A 130 12.25 -6.26 -10.56
N ASP A 131 10.99 -5.86 -10.76
CA ASP A 131 10.59 -4.45 -10.72
C ASP A 131 10.83 -3.84 -9.34
N ILE A 132 10.44 -4.58 -8.29
CA ILE A 132 10.66 -4.15 -6.90
C ILE A 132 12.16 -4.02 -6.60
N ALA A 133 12.97 -5.01 -7.02
CA ALA A 133 14.41 -5.00 -6.80
C ALA A 133 15.09 -3.81 -7.51
N ALA A 134 14.72 -3.55 -8.78
CA ALA A 134 15.25 -2.41 -9.53
C ALA A 134 14.94 -1.07 -8.85
N VAL A 135 13.70 -0.90 -8.36
CA VAL A 135 13.27 0.33 -7.67
C VAL A 135 13.93 0.45 -6.29
N ALA A 136 13.97 -0.62 -5.50
CA ALA A 136 14.64 -0.62 -4.20
C ALA A 136 16.13 -0.27 -4.33
N ASP A 137 16.80 -0.82 -5.33
CA ASP A 137 18.20 -0.53 -5.64
C ASP A 137 18.41 0.94 -6.08
N MET A 138 17.52 1.46 -6.94
CA MET A 138 17.53 2.87 -7.34
C MET A 138 17.39 3.79 -6.11
N ILE A 139 16.42 3.50 -5.22
CA ILE A 139 16.20 4.31 -4.00
C ILE A 139 17.44 4.27 -3.11
N ARG A 140 18.01 3.08 -2.85
CA ARG A 140 19.18 2.91 -1.99
C ARG A 140 20.39 3.69 -2.53
N LYS A 141 20.65 3.58 -3.83
CA LYS A 141 21.74 4.33 -4.50
C LYS A 141 21.49 5.85 -4.45
N ARG A 142 20.27 6.27 -4.78
CA ARG A 142 19.88 7.69 -4.80
C ARG A 142 20.01 8.36 -3.43
N ARG A 143 19.68 7.64 -2.35
CA ARG A 143 19.69 8.17 -0.98
C ARG A 143 20.92 7.78 -0.17
N ASN A 144 21.80 6.99 -0.76
CA ASN A 144 23.00 6.46 -0.09
C ASN A 144 22.65 5.78 1.25
N ILE A 145 21.69 4.85 1.21
CA ILE A 145 21.23 4.10 2.38
C ILE A 145 21.39 2.59 2.17
N PRO A 146 21.64 1.81 3.24
CA PRO A 146 21.81 0.36 3.11
C PRO A 146 20.47 -0.37 2.95
N ARG A 147 19.39 0.12 3.55
CA ARG A 147 18.09 -0.56 3.65
C ARG A 147 16.92 0.44 3.69
N LEU A 148 15.70 -0.03 3.47
CA LEU A 148 14.47 0.78 3.49
C LEU A 148 13.29 -0.02 4.04
N ALA A 149 12.24 0.68 4.50
CA ALA A 149 10.99 0.06 4.91
C ALA A 149 10.12 -0.28 3.69
N LEU A 150 9.39 -1.38 3.79
CA LEU A 150 8.52 -1.90 2.74
C LEU A 150 7.06 -1.92 3.21
N ILE A 151 6.13 -1.47 2.37
CA ILE A 151 4.69 -1.61 2.59
C ILE A 151 4.07 -2.33 1.41
N GLY A 152 3.55 -3.53 1.63
CA GLY A 152 2.80 -4.28 0.63
C GLY A 152 1.32 -4.31 0.96
N HIS A 153 0.46 -4.24 -0.08
CA HIS A 153 -0.97 -4.44 0.02
C HIS A 153 -1.41 -5.67 -0.77
N SER A 154 -2.21 -6.56 -0.15
CA SER A 154 -2.78 -7.72 -0.85
C SER A 154 -1.68 -8.59 -1.51
N TRP A 155 -1.72 -8.85 -2.82
CA TRP A 155 -0.63 -9.53 -3.52
C TRP A 155 0.74 -8.90 -3.28
N GLY A 156 0.81 -7.56 -3.15
CA GLY A 156 2.04 -6.87 -2.78
C GLY A 156 2.63 -7.32 -1.44
N THR A 157 1.83 -7.91 -0.54
CA THR A 157 2.34 -8.47 0.72
C THR A 157 3.16 -9.73 0.47
N ALA A 158 2.70 -10.62 -0.42
CA ALA A 158 3.46 -11.80 -0.81
C ALA A 158 4.78 -11.40 -1.48
N LEU A 159 4.76 -10.37 -2.35
CA LEU A 159 5.96 -9.86 -3.02
C LEU A 159 6.95 -9.24 -2.03
N MET A 160 6.48 -8.35 -1.14
CA MET A 160 7.36 -7.68 -0.17
C MET A 160 7.92 -8.64 0.88
N ALA A 161 7.12 -9.62 1.33
CA ALA A 161 7.60 -10.68 2.21
C ALA A 161 8.66 -11.56 1.49
N THR A 162 8.42 -11.93 0.22
CA THR A 162 9.40 -12.67 -0.57
C THR A 162 10.70 -11.87 -0.75
N TYR A 163 10.60 -10.58 -1.11
CA TYR A 163 11.77 -9.71 -1.20
C TYR A 163 12.55 -9.66 0.12
N ALA A 164 11.85 -9.54 1.24
CA ALA A 164 12.48 -9.52 2.57
C ALA A 164 13.16 -10.85 2.94
N THR A 165 12.66 -12.00 2.44
CA THR A 165 13.33 -13.30 2.63
C THR A 165 14.55 -13.47 1.75
N GLN A 166 14.56 -12.87 0.56
CA GLN A 166 15.67 -12.96 -0.40
C GLN A 166 16.77 -11.92 -0.10
N HIS A 167 16.41 -10.80 0.51
CA HIS A 167 17.29 -9.66 0.76
C HIS A 167 17.16 -9.14 2.21
N PRO A 168 17.41 -9.98 3.24
CA PRO A 168 17.17 -9.60 4.63
C PRO A 168 17.98 -8.39 5.10
N ASP A 169 19.18 -8.16 4.54
CA ASP A 169 20.05 -7.04 4.88
C ASP A 169 19.62 -5.70 4.24
N LEU A 170 18.74 -5.75 3.23
CA LEU A 170 18.27 -4.57 2.51
C LEU A 170 16.95 -4.03 3.05
N VAL A 171 16.35 -4.68 4.05
CA VAL A 171 15.01 -4.36 4.57
C VAL A 171 15.11 -3.86 6.01
N GLU A 172 14.61 -2.64 6.25
CA GLU A 172 14.54 -2.01 7.56
C GLU A 172 13.37 -2.58 8.37
N ARG A 173 12.18 -2.64 7.78
CA ARG A 173 10.95 -3.21 8.34
C ARG A 173 9.94 -3.53 7.24
N VAL A 174 8.95 -4.35 7.55
CA VAL A 174 7.92 -4.76 6.58
C VAL A 174 6.53 -4.54 7.16
N VAL A 175 5.68 -3.85 6.40
CA VAL A 175 4.24 -3.74 6.66
C VAL A 175 3.51 -4.60 5.63
N LEU A 176 2.75 -5.56 6.09
CA LEU A 176 1.90 -6.42 5.30
C LEU A 176 0.44 -6.04 5.56
N TYR A 177 -0.11 -5.16 4.74
CA TYR A 177 -1.50 -4.73 4.81
C TYR A 177 -2.38 -5.66 3.98
N ALA A 178 -3.40 -6.24 4.62
CA ALA A 178 -4.27 -7.26 4.04
C ALA A 178 -3.46 -8.45 3.49
N PRO A 179 -2.69 -9.16 4.35
CA PRO A 179 -1.68 -10.11 3.91
C PRO A 179 -2.28 -11.33 3.23
N VAL A 180 -1.67 -11.71 2.09
CA VAL A 180 -1.95 -12.97 1.41
C VAL A 180 -1.16 -14.08 2.08
N TRP A 181 -1.86 -15.16 2.44
CA TRP A 181 -1.30 -16.40 2.96
C TRP A 181 -2.07 -17.60 2.41
N VAL A 182 -1.75 -18.80 2.86
CA VAL A 182 -2.47 -20.02 2.46
C VAL A 182 -3.97 -19.86 2.66
N ARG A 183 -4.75 -20.23 1.63
CA ARG A 183 -6.20 -20.06 1.59
C ARG A 183 -6.94 -21.35 1.94
N GLU A 184 -7.99 -21.19 2.73
CA GLU A 184 -8.96 -22.25 3.04
C GLU A 184 -10.27 -22.10 2.27
N THR A 185 -10.50 -20.92 1.65
CA THR A 185 -11.73 -20.58 0.92
C THR A 185 -11.42 -20.17 -0.52
N PRO A 186 -12.34 -20.32 -1.47
CA PRO A 186 -12.13 -19.86 -2.85
C PRO A 186 -11.78 -18.37 -2.94
N SER A 187 -10.92 -18.01 -3.90
CA SER A 187 -10.54 -16.62 -4.14
C SER A 187 -11.72 -15.85 -4.74
N PRO A 188 -12.12 -14.68 -4.19
CA PRO A 188 -13.22 -13.88 -4.72
C PRO A 188 -12.89 -13.19 -6.05
N ILE A 189 -11.59 -13.17 -6.43
CA ILE A 189 -11.14 -12.50 -7.67
C ILE A 189 -11.19 -13.47 -8.87
N ARG A 190 -11.16 -14.79 -8.62
CA ARG A 190 -11.17 -15.78 -9.69
C ARG A 190 -12.60 -16.02 -10.21
N ALA A 191 -12.88 -15.54 -11.41
CA ALA A 191 -14.08 -15.91 -12.16
C ALA A 191 -13.78 -17.11 -13.07
N GLY A 192 -14.51 -18.22 -12.87
CA GLY A 192 -14.48 -19.40 -13.76
C GLY A 192 -13.40 -20.44 -13.46
N ALA A 193 -13.55 -21.65 -14.05
CA ALA A 193 -12.70 -22.82 -13.85
C ALA A 193 -11.71 -23.06 -15.01
N GLY A 194 -11.70 -22.22 -16.05
CA GLY A 194 -10.85 -22.39 -17.23
C GLY A 194 -9.41 -21.92 -17.03
N PRO A 195 -8.51 -22.21 -18.00
CA PRO A 195 -7.16 -21.67 -18.00
C PRO A 195 -7.19 -20.13 -18.05
N LEU A 196 -6.25 -19.50 -17.37
CA LEU A 196 -6.11 -18.05 -17.39
C LEU A 196 -5.35 -17.61 -18.63
N GLY A 197 -5.83 -16.56 -19.31
CA GLY A 197 -5.07 -15.84 -20.32
C GLY A 197 -4.08 -14.84 -19.71
N ALA A 198 -3.42 -14.05 -20.55
CA ALA A 198 -2.38 -13.10 -20.17
C ALA A 198 -2.85 -12.09 -19.10
N TYR A 199 -4.05 -11.57 -19.28
CA TYR A 199 -4.66 -10.58 -18.39
C TYR A 199 -6.17 -10.81 -18.26
N ARG A 200 -6.77 -10.18 -17.27
CA ARG A 200 -8.23 -10.10 -17.06
C ARG A 200 -8.69 -8.66 -17.14
N THR A 201 -9.99 -8.49 -17.26
CA THR A 201 -10.66 -7.18 -17.21
C THR A 201 -11.52 -7.07 -15.94
N ALA A 202 -11.69 -5.85 -15.43
CA ALA A 202 -12.66 -5.55 -14.40
C ALA A 202 -13.41 -4.25 -14.74
N THR A 203 -14.73 -4.26 -14.62
CA THR A 203 -15.57 -3.06 -14.73
C THR A 203 -15.64 -2.35 -13.37
N VAL A 204 -16.06 -1.08 -13.38
CA VAL A 204 -16.33 -0.31 -12.15
C VAL A 204 -17.38 -1.03 -11.31
N GLU A 205 -18.45 -1.53 -11.92
CA GLU A 205 -19.54 -2.19 -11.21
C GLU A 205 -19.12 -3.52 -10.55
N GLN A 206 -18.39 -4.37 -11.27
CA GLN A 206 -17.80 -5.58 -10.68
C GLN A 206 -16.89 -5.26 -9.48
N THR A 207 -16.14 -4.18 -9.60
CA THR A 207 -15.26 -3.72 -8.53
C THR A 207 -16.06 -3.20 -7.33
N ARG A 208 -17.11 -2.42 -7.57
CA ARG A 208 -18.02 -1.94 -6.53
C ARG A 208 -18.62 -3.11 -5.76
N THR A 209 -19.22 -4.05 -6.45
CA THR A 209 -19.82 -5.26 -5.85
C THR A 209 -18.82 -5.99 -4.96
N ARG A 210 -17.58 -6.18 -5.44
CA ARG A 210 -16.53 -6.85 -4.66
C ARG A 210 -16.10 -6.03 -3.41
N ARG A 211 -15.95 -4.71 -3.54
CA ARG A 211 -15.53 -3.83 -2.43
C ARG A 211 -16.56 -3.77 -1.31
N PHE A 212 -17.84 -3.95 -1.64
CA PHE A 212 -18.93 -3.97 -0.66
C PHE A 212 -19.19 -5.36 -0.05
N ASN A 213 -18.51 -6.40 -0.54
CA ASN A 213 -18.65 -7.74 0.00
C ASN A 213 -18.08 -7.82 1.42
N GLY A 214 -18.89 -8.37 2.35
CA GLY A 214 -18.51 -8.52 3.76
C GLY A 214 -18.88 -7.35 4.66
N ILE A 215 -19.34 -6.24 4.10
CA ILE A 215 -19.81 -5.09 4.87
C ILE A 215 -21.25 -5.39 5.37
N PRO A 216 -21.56 -5.19 6.66
CA PRO A 216 -22.92 -5.23 7.16
C PRO A 216 -23.83 -4.27 6.39
N GLU A 217 -25.09 -4.68 6.13
CA GLU A 217 -25.99 -3.93 5.23
C GLU A 217 -26.24 -2.50 5.71
N ASP A 218 -26.41 -2.31 7.02
CA ASP A 218 -26.61 -1.01 7.68
C ASP A 218 -25.38 -0.10 7.64
N LYS A 219 -24.19 -0.63 7.26
CA LYS A 219 -22.92 0.10 7.17
C LYS A 219 -22.49 0.42 5.74
N LYS A 220 -23.10 -0.21 4.74
CA LYS A 220 -22.71 -0.05 3.33
C LYS A 220 -22.78 1.40 2.83
N ALA A 221 -23.83 2.13 3.23
CA ALA A 221 -24.04 3.51 2.79
C ALA A 221 -22.93 4.47 3.23
N ASP A 222 -22.26 4.17 4.35
CA ASP A 222 -21.32 5.08 5.01
C ASP A 222 -19.85 4.71 4.81
N ILE A 223 -19.54 3.54 4.27
CA ILE A 223 -18.15 3.05 4.23
C ILE A 223 -17.25 3.94 3.34
N PHE A 224 -17.80 4.37 2.20
CA PHE A 224 -17.15 5.34 1.32
C PHE A 224 -17.84 6.69 1.45
N PRO A 225 -17.14 7.76 1.88
CA PRO A 225 -17.68 9.10 1.80
C PRO A 225 -18.17 9.44 0.39
N PRO A 226 -19.21 10.27 0.24
CA PRO A 226 -19.79 10.59 -1.06
C PRO A 226 -18.74 11.03 -2.10
N GLY A 227 -18.77 10.41 -3.28
CA GLY A 227 -17.86 10.72 -4.40
C GLY A 227 -16.44 10.11 -4.30
N TRP A 228 -16.07 9.49 -3.17
CA TRP A 228 -14.70 8.96 -3.04
C TRP A 228 -14.46 7.71 -3.89
N PHE A 229 -15.42 6.80 -3.91
CA PHE A 229 -15.32 5.62 -4.75
C PHE A 229 -15.29 6.00 -6.24
N GLU A 230 -16.14 6.93 -6.66
CA GLU A 230 -16.22 7.44 -8.03
C GLU A 230 -14.90 8.13 -8.42
N ALA A 231 -14.40 9.04 -7.60
CA ALA A 231 -13.13 9.73 -7.85
C ALA A 231 -11.95 8.73 -7.97
N TRP A 232 -11.94 7.68 -7.15
CA TRP A 232 -10.95 6.63 -7.24
C TRP A 232 -11.11 5.78 -8.51
N ALA A 233 -12.35 5.42 -8.85
CA ALA A 233 -12.63 4.65 -10.06
C ALA A 233 -12.23 5.43 -11.31
N ASP A 234 -12.63 6.68 -11.43
CA ASP A 234 -12.27 7.55 -12.56
C ASP A 234 -10.76 7.66 -12.73
N ALA A 235 -10.04 7.96 -11.64
CA ALA A 235 -8.59 8.06 -11.67
C ALA A 235 -7.93 6.72 -12.05
N THR A 236 -8.48 5.60 -11.58
CA THR A 236 -7.90 4.27 -11.78
C THR A 236 -8.15 3.75 -13.20
N TRP A 237 -9.39 3.83 -13.70
CA TRP A 237 -9.70 3.37 -15.07
C TRP A 237 -9.03 4.22 -16.14
N ALA A 238 -8.85 5.52 -15.90
CA ALA A 238 -8.08 6.40 -16.80
C ALA A 238 -6.62 5.97 -16.97
N THR A 239 -6.08 5.12 -16.09
CA THR A 239 -4.70 4.61 -16.24
C THR A 239 -4.53 3.55 -17.32
N ASP A 240 -5.61 2.93 -17.80
CA ASP A 240 -5.56 1.97 -18.89
C ASP A 240 -6.09 2.60 -20.20
N PRO A 241 -5.21 3.07 -21.11
CA PRO A 241 -5.62 3.83 -22.29
C PRO A 241 -6.43 3.03 -23.31
N VAL A 242 -6.39 1.70 -23.24
CA VAL A 242 -7.20 0.79 -24.08
C VAL A 242 -8.48 0.41 -23.37
N GLY A 243 -8.39 -0.04 -22.13
CA GLY A 243 -9.55 -0.46 -21.33
C GLY A 243 -10.54 0.67 -21.08
N ALA A 244 -10.07 1.90 -20.86
CA ALA A 244 -10.91 3.08 -20.66
C ALA A 244 -11.80 3.41 -21.88
N LYS A 245 -11.43 2.96 -23.09
CA LYS A 245 -12.19 3.17 -24.34
C LYS A 245 -13.18 2.04 -24.65
N MET A 246 -13.19 0.97 -23.85
CA MET A 246 -14.16 -0.13 -24.03
C MET A 246 -15.54 0.27 -23.52
N ASN A 247 -16.57 -0.47 -23.91
CA ASN A 247 -17.93 -0.25 -23.47
C ASN A 247 -18.52 -1.56 -22.88
N PRO A 248 -18.73 -1.64 -21.56
CA PRO A 248 -18.36 -0.65 -20.55
C PRO A 248 -16.83 -0.49 -20.41
N PRO A 249 -16.35 0.64 -19.88
CA PRO A 249 -14.92 0.81 -19.59
C PRO A 249 -14.41 -0.25 -18.61
N VAL A 250 -13.21 -0.76 -18.86
CA VAL A 250 -12.56 -1.76 -18.01
C VAL A 250 -11.14 -1.32 -17.64
N ILE A 251 -10.63 -1.87 -16.54
CA ILE A 251 -9.20 -1.92 -16.28
C ILE A 251 -8.68 -3.31 -16.63
N ARG A 252 -7.57 -3.39 -17.36
CA ARG A 252 -6.89 -4.65 -17.67
C ARG A 252 -5.78 -4.89 -16.67
N ALA A 253 -5.79 -6.04 -16.02
CA ALA A 253 -4.81 -6.42 -15.02
C ALA A 253 -4.14 -7.75 -15.40
N PRO A 254 -2.80 -7.85 -15.42
CA PRO A 254 -2.08 -9.10 -15.63
C PRO A 254 -2.58 -10.24 -14.74
N ASN A 255 -2.62 -11.45 -15.27
CA ASN A 255 -3.12 -12.62 -14.56
C ASN A 255 -2.04 -13.38 -13.80
N GLY A 256 -0.79 -12.90 -13.77
CA GLY A 256 0.28 -13.57 -13.05
C GLY A 256 -0.03 -13.77 -11.58
N SER A 257 -0.59 -12.76 -10.90
CA SER A 257 -1.01 -12.89 -9.50
C SER A 257 -2.11 -13.94 -9.29
N MET A 258 -2.98 -14.13 -10.29
CA MET A 258 -4.03 -15.16 -10.24
C MET A 258 -3.44 -16.55 -10.44
N GLN A 259 -2.45 -16.68 -11.33
CA GLN A 259 -1.72 -17.93 -11.51
C GLN A 259 -0.91 -18.29 -10.27
N ASP A 260 -0.26 -17.30 -9.64
CA ASP A 260 0.43 -17.49 -8.36
C ASP A 260 -0.55 -17.95 -7.26
N SER A 261 -1.78 -17.42 -7.26
CA SER A 261 -2.82 -17.88 -6.36
C SER A 261 -3.14 -19.36 -6.56
N ILE A 262 -3.29 -19.78 -7.80
CA ILE A 262 -3.61 -21.17 -8.15
C ILE A 262 -2.46 -22.12 -7.73
N ASP A 263 -1.21 -21.72 -8.01
CA ASP A 263 -0.04 -22.61 -7.83
C ASP A 263 0.40 -22.69 -6.37
N TYR A 264 0.11 -21.64 -5.58
CA TYR A 264 0.60 -21.50 -4.20
C TYR A 264 -0.54 -21.41 -3.19
N TRP A 265 -1.01 -20.25 -2.82
CA TRP A 265 -1.83 -20.09 -1.63
C TRP A 265 -3.24 -20.70 -1.73
N SER A 266 -3.83 -20.82 -2.93
CA SER A 266 -5.07 -21.57 -3.12
C SER A 266 -4.84 -23.08 -3.25
N ALA A 267 -3.61 -23.51 -3.49
CA ALA A 267 -3.18 -24.92 -3.47
C ALA A 267 -2.68 -25.36 -2.08
N GLY A 268 -2.86 -24.55 -1.03
CA GLY A 268 -2.37 -24.86 0.31
C GLY A 268 -0.87 -24.72 0.48
N LYS A 269 -0.17 -24.03 -0.45
CA LYS A 269 1.29 -23.89 -0.44
C LYS A 269 1.68 -22.44 -0.11
N PRO A 270 2.60 -22.21 0.81
CA PRO A 270 3.12 -20.87 1.07
C PRO A 270 3.92 -20.35 -0.13
N TYR A 271 3.82 -19.03 -0.38
CA TYR A 271 4.58 -18.34 -1.43
C TYR A 271 5.99 -17.96 -0.98
N PHE A 272 6.20 -17.78 0.30
CA PHE A 272 7.47 -17.45 0.94
C PHE A 272 7.60 -18.18 2.27
N ASP A 273 8.81 -18.24 2.82
CA ASP A 273 9.09 -18.79 4.15
C ASP A 273 9.13 -17.67 5.20
N PRO A 274 8.10 -17.55 6.07
CA PRO A 274 8.07 -16.48 7.07
C PRO A 274 9.21 -16.50 8.07
N ALA A 275 9.80 -17.69 8.35
CA ALA A 275 10.93 -17.81 9.25
C ALA A 275 12.21 -17.14 8.73
N LYS A 276 12.31 -16.86 7.44
CA LYS A 276 13.45 -16.15 6.84
C LYS A 276 13.37 -14.63 6.97
N ILE A 277 12.23 -14.07 7.42
CA ILE A 277 12.10 -12.64 7.63
C ILE A 277 12.73 -12.27 8.97
N THR A 278 13.84 -11.52 8.93
CA THR A 278 14.58 -11.06 10.11
C THR A 278 14.35 -9.57 10.41
N ALA A 279 13.56 -8.87 9.61
CA ALA A 279 13.13 -7.50 9.86
C ALA A 279 11.90 -7.47 10.78
N PRO A 280 11.65 -6.37 11.54
CA PRO A 280 10.36 -6.15 12.20
C PRO A 280 9.19 -6.22 11.21
N VAL A 281 8.07 -6.85 11.60
CA VAL A 281 6.90 -7.05 10.74
C VAL A 281 5.63 -6.56 11.43
N LEU A 282 4.85 -5.73 10.71
CA LEU A 282 3.46 -5.42 11.04
C LEU A 282 2.54 -6.16 10.07
N LEU A 283 1.66 -7.02 10.59
CA LEU A 283 0.45 -7.45 9.88
C LEU A 283 -0.69 -6.52 10.26
N VAL A 284 -1.30 -5.86 9.28
CA VAL A 284 -2.49 -5.02 9.51
C VAL A 284 -3.63 -5.48 8.63
N HIS A 285 -4.84 -5.57 9.21
CA HIS A 285 -5.99 -6.24 8.61
C HIS A 285 -7.29 -5.51 8.92
N GLY A 286 -8.20 -5.43 7.95
CA GLY A 286 -9.55 -4.89 8.15
C GLY A 286 -10.54 -6.00 8.54
N GLU A 287 -11.39 -5.74 9.52
CA GLU A 287 -12.38 -6.69 10.07
C GLU A 287 -13.27 -7.31 8.99
N TRP A 288 -13.67 -6.52 7.99
CA TRP A 288 -14.59 -6.93 6.91
C TRP A 288 -13.88 -7.36 5.64
N ASP A 289 -12.56 -7.54 5.68
CA ASP A 289 -11.81 -8.00 4.52
C ASP A 289 -12.18 -9.44 4.14
N ARG A 290 -12.75 -9.62 2.94
CA ARG A 290 -13.10 -10.92 2.35
C ARG A 290 -12.15 -11.35 1.24
N ASP A 291 -11.32 -10.42 0.75
CA ASP A 291 -10.29 -10.74 -0.24
C ASP A 291 -9.13 -11.52 0.40
N THR A 292 -8.69 -11.09 1.57
CA THR A 292 -7.72 -11.79 2.42
C THR A 292 -8.28 -11.96 3.84
N PRO A 293 -9.14 -12.98 4.10
CA PRO A 293 -9.81 -13.14 5.37
C PRO A 293 -8.86 -13.24 6.56
N ARG A 294 -9.31 -12.80 7.75
CA ARG A 294 -8.51 -12.68 8.99
C ARG A 294 -7.68 -13.93 9.34
N TYR A 295 -8.20 -15.13 9.04
CA TYR A 295 -7.47 -16.38 9.32
C TYR A 295 -6.10 -16.44 8.63
N MET A 296 -5.94 -15.77 7.47
CA MET A 296 -4.64 -15.69 6.78
C MET A 296 -3.60 -14.96 7.64
N SER A 297 -3.95 -13.80 8.20
CA SER A 297 -3.07 -13.06 9.13
C SER A 297 -2.81 -13.85 10.40
N GLN A 298 -3.83 -14.51 10.96
CA GLN A 298 -3.73 -15.31 12.18
C GLN A 298 -2.82 -16.53 11.98
N ALA A 299 -2.89 -17.19 10.83
CA ALA A 299 -2.03 -18.31 10.48
C ALA A 299 -0.59 -17.89 10.18
N LEU A 300 -0.39 -16.73 9.54
CA LEU A 300 0.94 -16.20 9.19
C LEU A 300 1.71 -15.70 10.43
N PHE A 301 1.03 -15.02 11.36
CA PHE A 301 1.66 -14.32 12.48
C PHE A 301 2.59 -15.20 13.34
N PRO A 302 2.18 -16.40 13.81
CA PRO A 302 3.04 -17.25 14.62
C PRO A 302 4.29 -17.73 13.86
N LEU A 303 4.23 -17.84 12.54
CA LEU A 303 5.32 -18.32 11.69
C LEU A 303 6.48 -17.31 11.50
N LEU A 304 6.28 -16.06 11.86
CA LEU A 304 7.31 -15.01 11.84
C LEU A 304 8.25 -15.15 13.06
N VAL A 305 8.89 -16.30 13.18
CA VAL A 305 9.66 -16.68 14.40
C VAL A 305 10.95 -15.90 14.59
N ASN A 306 11.56 -15.39 13.50
CA ASN A 306 12.82 -14.65 13.54
C ASN A 306 12.64 -13.15 13.35
N SER A 307 11.40 -12.65 13.28
CA SER A 307 11.10 -11.22 13.21
C SER A 307 11.17 -10.58 14.60
N PRO A 308 12.09 -9.66 14.86
CA PRO A 308 12.13 -8.92 16.12
C PRO A 308 10.97 -7.90 16.16
N GLY A 309 10.08 -8.01 17.15
CA GLY A 309 8.99 -7.02 17.31
C GLY A 309 7.85 -7.15 16.28
N LYS A 310 7.48 -8.39 15.92
CA LYS A 310 6.29 -8.64 15.08
C LYS A 310 5.01 -8.18 15.76
N ARG A 311 4.08 -7.63 14.97
CA ARG A 311 2.77 -7.15 15.42
C ARG A 311 1.66 -7.61 14.50
N TYR A 312 0.48 -7.82 15.07
CA TYR A 312 -0.76 -8.04 14.34
C TYR A 312 -1.82 -7.05 14.85
N VAL A 313 -2.40 -6.29 13.93
CA VAL A 313 -3.44 -5.30 14.22
C VAL A 313 -4.65 -5.60 13.32
N GLU A 314 -5.80 -5.85 13.93
CA GLU A 314 -7.09 -5.90 13.25
C GLU A 314 -7.83 -4.60 13.49
N LEU A 315 -8.28 -3.96 12.42
CA LEU A 315 -8.95 -2.67 12.44
C LEU A 315 -10.45 -2.83 12.19
N ALA A 316 -11.26 -2.40 13.15
CA ALA A 316 -12.71 -2.47 13.06
C ALA A 316 -13.24 -1.62 11.90
N GLU A 317 -14.34 -2.10 11.30
CA GLU A 317 -15.08 -1.42 10.24
C GLU A 317 -14.21 -1.07 9.02
N GLY A 318 -13.30 -1.94 8.61
CA GLY A 318 -12.45 -1.79 7.45
C GLY A 318 -12.54 -2.97 6.50
N THR A 319 -12.57 -2.72 5.19
CA THR A 319 -12.50 -3.75 4.16
C THR A 319 -11.08 -3.91 3.63
N HIS A 320 -10.92 -4.72 2.58
CA HIS A 320 -9.67 -4.85 1.81
C HIS A 320 -9.15 -3.52 1.25
N ALA A 321 -10.01 -2.51 1.12
CA ALA A 321 -9.71 -1.20 0.56
C ALA A 321 -9.74 -0.06 1.60
N MET A 322 -9.50 -0.35 2.87
CA MET A 322 -9.62 0.61 3.96
C MET A 322 -8.86 1.92 3.71
N TYR A 323 -7.78 1.90 2.91
CA TYR A 323 -7.02 3.10 2.55
C TYR A 323 -7.82 4.19 1.80
N MET A 324 -9.01 3.85 1.28
CA MET A 324 -9.92 4.77 0.59
C MET A 324 -11.29 4.91 1.28
N GLU A 325 -11.45 4.35 2.48
CA GLU A 325 -12.69 4.36 3.24
C GLU A 325 -12.72 5.50 4.29
N LYS A 326 -13.88 5.73 4.90
CA LYS A 326 -14.03 6.74 5.96
C LYS A 326 -13.06 6.53 7.13
N ASN A 327 -12.76 5.26 7.43
CA ASN A 327 -11.91 4.84 8.54
C ASN A 327 -10.40 4.76 8.18
N ARG A 328 -9.99 5.22 6.98
CA ARG A 328 -8.60 5.12 6.51
C ARG A 328 -7.55 5.65 7.48
N LEU A 329 -7.88 6.67 8.26
CA LEU A 329 -6.93 7.24 9.20
C LEU A 329 -6.51 6.25 10.28
N LYS A 330 -7.39 5.33 10.72
CA LYS A 330 -7.03 4.25 11.64
C LYS A 330 -5.92 3.35 11.06
N LEU A 331 -5.99 3.05 9.75
CA LEU A 331 -4.94 2.30 9.03
C LEU A 331 -3.64 3.11 8.97
N PHE A 332 -3.74 4.39 8.58
CA PHE A 332 -2.57 5.27 8.46
C PHE A 332 -1.85 5.44 9.79
N GLU A 333 -2.59 5.64 10.87
CA GLU A 333 -2.07 5.77 12.24
C GLU A 333 -1.41 4.48 12.75
N ALA A 334 -2.04 3.32 12.53
CA ALA A 334 -1.47 2.03 12.93
C ALA A 334 -0.14 1.74 12.22
N VAL A 335 -0.07 2.05 10.92
CA VAL A 335 1.17 1.88 10.14
C VAL A 335 2.21 2.93 10.54
N GLN A 336 1.81 4.19 10.73
CA GLN A 336 2.72 5.26 11.16
C GLN A 336 3.35 4.96 12.52
N ALA A 337 2.56 4.51 13.50
CA ALA A 337 3.06 4.14 14.82
C ALA A 337 4.16 3.05 14.74
N PHE A 338 3.98 2.06 13.84
CA PHE A 338 5.00 1.04 13.61
C PHE A 338 6.23 1.58 12.87
N LEU A 339 6.06 2.50 11.92
CA LEU A 339 7.18 3.12 11.20
C LEU A 339 8.02 4.02 12.12
N ASP A 340 7.40 4.67 13.12
CA ASP A 340 8.06 5.59 14.05
C ASP A 340 8.83 4.90 15.18
N GLU A 341 8.71 3.57 15.32
CA GLU A 341 9.55 2.85 16.29
C GLU A 341 11.03 2.96 15.98
N SER A 342 11.86 2.82 17.00
CA SER A 342 13.33 2.81 16.84
C SER A 342 13.72 1.79 15.77
N GLY A 343 14.64 2.16 14.91
CA GLY A 343 15.15 1.31 13.86
C GLY A 343 15.84 0.04 14.38
N ARG A 344 16.23 -0.85 13.47
CA ARG A 344 17.10 -2.00 13.82
C ARG A 344 18.41 -1.47 14.40
N SER A 345 18.71 -1.88 15.64
CA SER A 345 20.02 -1.67 16.26
C SER A 345 21.11 -2.45 15.56
#